data_3cbe51f826b9adf03e5b754a3d50ea8e
#
_entry.id   3cbe51f826b9adf03e5b754a3d50ea8e
#
_cell.length_a   1.000
_cell.length_b   1.000
_cell.length_c   1.000
_cell.angle_alpha   90.00
_cell.angle_beta   90.00
_cell.angle_gamma   90.00
#
_symmetry.space_group_name_H-M   'P 1'
#
loop_
_entity.id
_entity.type
_entity.pdbx_description
1 polymer ?
#
loop_
_entity_poly.entity_id
_entity_poly.type
_entity_poly.pdbx_seq_one_letter_code
_entity_poly.pdbx_strand_id
1 'polypeptide(L)'
;MISKILTFIIIVTSFSALASDANEWKLVRDKKGIEVYNRKIEGNDFKEFRAEADIKANLTSIIALFTDTSVGTQWVENIDEMEEIEHFSEVHTVTKTYTKAPWPVSDREAIVENFIEQDPNTLTVMITQHGRPNYLPNDNKRIVRVAHLESRWILTPLDNNTTHISYQVLSDPGGSIPSWLINMVAVSQPYKTLLGLSEMLDSHAYSERALDYIKNYEPAE
;
A
#
# COMPACT_ATOMS: atom_id res chain seq x y z
N MET A 1 3.15 -80.44 6.42
CA MET A 1 4.05 -79.28 6.49
C MET A 1 3.37 -78.10 5.78
N ILE A 2 2.79 -77.17 6.55
CA ILE A 2 2.02 -76.03 6.02
C ILE A 2 2.89 -74.78 6.22
N SER A 3 3.39 -74.25 5.09
CA SER A 3 4.18 -73.01 5.06
C SER A 3 3.27 -71.81 5.20
N LYS A 4 3.43 -71.00 6.28
CA LYS A 4 2.75 -69.71 6.47
C LYS A 4 3.53 -68.63 5.75
N ILE A 5 2.97 -68.09 4.68
CA ILE A 5 3.50 -66.89 4.01
C ILE A 5 2.98 -65.69 4.79
N LEU A 6 3.89 -64.93 5.40
CA LEU A 6 3.62 -63.69 6.11
C LEU A 6 3.68 -62.52 5.11
N THR A 7 2.51 -61.99 4.74
CA THR A 7 2.44 -60.82 3.85
C THR A 7 2.67 -59.55 4.67
N PHE A 8 3.80 -58.87 4.40
CA PHE A 8 4.15 -57.60 5.04
C PHE A 8 3.50 -56.45 4.23
N ILE A 9 2.46 -55.84 4.79
CA ILE A 9 1.81 -54.68 4.20
C ILE A 9 2.62 -53.45 4.60
N ILE A 10 3.37 -52.87 3.64
CA ILE A 10 4.04 -51.58 3.81
C ILE A 10 3.00 -50.46 3.62
N ILE A 11 2.59 -49.84 4.71
CA ILE A 11 1.76 -48.63 4.68
C ILE A 11 2.70 -47.46 4.35
N VAL A 12 2.68 -47.04 3.09
CA VAL A 12 3.35 -45.77 2.68
C VAL A 12 2.44 -44.64 3.13
N THR A 13 2.74 -44.04 4.28
CA THR A 13 2.14 -42.77 4.68
C THR A 13 2.73 -41.67 3.81
N SER A 14 1.94 -41.23 2.81
CA SER A 14 2.26 -40.04 2.03
C SER A 14 2.22 -38.83 2.96
N PHE A 15 3.39 -38.39 3.39
CA PHE A 15 3.56 -37.10 4.05
C PHE A 15 3.38 -36.03 2.97
N SER A 16 2.15 -35.52 2.81
CA SER A 16 1.91 -34.32 2.02
C SER A 16 2.66 -33.19 2.73
N ALA A 17 3.83 -32.84 2.21
CA ALA A 17 4.50 -31.61 2.58
C ALA A 17 3.50 -30.48 2.31
N LEU A 18 3.05 -29.82 3.37
CA LEU A 18 2.39 -28.52 3.28
C LEU A 18 3.40 -27.58 2.64
N ALA A 19 3.31 -27.41 1.32
CA ALA A 19 4.00 -26.36 0.63
C ALA A 19 3.59 -25.06 1.36
N SER A 20 4.55 -24.38 1.91
CA SER A 20 4.36 -23.07 2.52
C SER A 20 3.74 -22.16 1.48
N ASP A 21 2.51 -21.67 1.70
CA ASP A 21 1.82 -20.67 0.89
C ASP A 21 2.53 -19.30 0.97
N ALA A 22 3.82 -19.29 0.66
CA ALA A 22 4.57 -18.08 0.38
C ALA A 22 3.96 -17.50 -0.90
N ASN A 23 3.31 -16.35 -0.85
CA ASN A 23 2.60 -15.58 -1.86
C ASN A 23 1.06 -15.59 -1.76
N GLU A 24 0.45 -16.37 -0.89
CA GLU A 24 -1.00 -16.27 -0.68
C GLU A 24 -1.35 -15.06 0.20
N TRP A 25 -2.34 -14.28 -0.27
CA TRP A 25 -2.90 -13.18 0.50
C TRP A 25 -3.79 -13.71 1.64
N LYS A 26 -3.52 -13.28 2.87
CA LYS A 26 -4.30 -13.64 4.06
C LYS A 26 -5.00 -12.41 4.59
N LEU A 27 -6.33 -12.47 4.72
CA LEU A 27 -7.13 -11.44 5.36
C LEU A 27 -6.69 -11.33 6.84
N VAL A 28 -6.31 -10.12 7.25
CA VAL A 28 -5.85 -9.84 8.63
C VAL A 28 -6.69 -8.80 9.34
N ARG A 29 -7.52 -8.07 8.59
CA ARG A 29 -8.46 -7.10 9.12
C ARG A 29 -9.61 -6.89 8.15
N ASP A 30 -10.83 -6.82 8.67
CA ASP A 30 -12.04 -6.40 7.99
C ASP A 30 -12.82 -5.50 8.94
N LYS A 31 -12.93 -4.23 8.59
CA LYS A 31 -13.63 -3.23 9.41
C LYS A 31 -14.04 -2.02 8.59
N LYS A 32 -15.29 -1.54 8.79
CA LYS A 32 -15.85 -0.35 8.12
C LYS A 32 -15.78 -0.45 6.58
N GLY A 33 -15.91 -1.65 5.99
CA GLY A 33 -15.80 -1.82 4.55
C GLY A 33 -14.38 -1.72 4.00
N ILE A 34 -13.36 -1.74 4.87
CA ILE A 34 -11.94 -1.77 4.49
C ILE A 34 -11.37 -3.13 4.89
N GLU A 35 -10.94 -3.89 3.91
CA GLU A 35 -10.26 -5.17 4.08
C GLU A 35 -8.74 -4.99 3.98
N VAL A 36 -7.99 -5.61 4.89
CA VAL A 36 -6.52 -5.60 4.83
C VAL A 36 -6.01 -7.02 4.77
N TYR A 37 -5.15 -7.27 3.82
CA TYR A 37 -4.48 -8.53 3.59
C TYR A 37 -2.97 -8.38 3.80
N ASN A 38 -2.29 -9.48 4.11
CA ASN A 38 -0.86 -9.57 4.00
C ASN A 38 -0.42 -10.86 3.32
N ARG A 39 0.79 -10.85 2.76
CA ARG A 39 1.48 -12.05 2.29
C ARG A 39 2.97 -11.99 2.59
N LYS A 40 3.60 -13.16 2.65
CA LYS A 40 5.06 -13.26 2.66
C LYS A 40 5.54 -13.29 1.21
N ILE A 41 6.62 -12.59 0.94
CA ILE A 41 7.33 -12.66 -0.34
C ILE A 41 8.57 -13.49 -0.11
N GLU A 42 8.81 -14.48 -0.97
CA GLU A 42 10.00 -15.32 -0.90
C GLU A 42 11.27 -14.45 -1.04
N GLY A 43 12.24 -14.68 -0.15
CA GLY A 43 13.48 -13.89 -0.14
C GLY A 43 13.37 -12.49 0.46
N ASN A 44 12.23 -12.12 1.07
CA ASN A 44 12.05 -10.84 1.74
C ASN A 44 11.68 -11.06 3.22
N ASP A 45 12.35 -10.33 4.11
CA ASP A 45 12.08 -10.38 5.55
C ASP A 45 10.78 -9.65 5.94
N PHE A 46 10.32 -8.73 5.09
CA PHE A 46 9.10 -7.95 5.29
C PHE A 46 7.93 -8.55 4.52
N LYS A 47 6.74 -8.36 5.08
CA LYS A 47 5.50 -8.73 4.41
C LYS A 47 5.04 -7.61 3.49
N GLU A 48 4.41 -7.98 2.41
CA GLU A 48 3.60 -7.07 1.61
C GLU A 48 2.19 -6.98 2.18
N PHE A 49 1.62 -5.79 2.14
CA PHE A 49 0.25 -5.51 2.58
C PHE A 49 -0.58 -5.01 1.42
N ARG A 50 -1.88 -5.32 1.47
CA ARG A 50 -2.87 -4.80 0.54
C ARG A 50 -4.11 -4.41 1.33
N ALA A 51 -4.60 -3.18 1.13
CA ALA A 51 -5.87 -2.72 1.64
C ALA A 51 -6.83 -2.45 0.48
N GLU A 52 -8.09 -2.85 0.63
CA GLU A 52 -9.13 -2.71 -0.39
C GLU A 52 -10.37 -2.08 0.21
N ALA A 53 -11.01 -1.18 -0.54
CA ALA A 53 -12.28 -0.55 -0.17
C ALA A 53 -12.98 0.04 -1.39
N ASP A 54 -14.31 0.14 -1.33
CA ASP A 54 -15.12 0.94 -2.23
C ASP A 54 -15.34 2.33 -1.60
N ILE A 55 -14.83 3.37 -2.27
CA ILE A 55 -14.85 4.75 -1.78
C ILE A 55 -15.86 5.55 -2.61
N LYS A 56 -16.71 6.34 -1.93
CA LYS A 56 -17.69 7.23 -2.56
C LYS A 56 -17.04 8.51 -3.08
N ALA A 57 -16.30 8.39 -4.16
CA ALA A 57 -15.68 9.49 -4.88
C ALA A 57 -15.36 9.06 -6.31
N ASN A 58 -15.35 10.02 -7.23
CA ASN A 58 -14.89 9.81 -8.60
C ASN A 58 -13.35 9.89 -8.67
N LEU A 59 -12.78 9.48 -9.80
CA LEU A 59 -11.32 9.42 -9.99
C LEU A 59 -10.64 10.78 -9.82
N THR A 60 -11.19 11.86 -10.39
CA THR A 60 -10.56 13.19 -10.30
C THR A 60 -10.52 13.71 -8.87
N SER A 61 -11.55 13.46 -8.05
CA SER A 61 -11.56 13.81 -6.62
C SER A 61 -10.47 13.07 -5.85
N ILE A 62 -10.31 11.77 -6.11
CA ILE A 62 -9.28 10.94 -5.44
C ILE A 62 -7.88 11.39 -5.83
N ILE A 63 -7.63 11.62 -7.12
CA ILE A 63 -6.32 12.06 -7.62
C ILE A 63 -6.00 13.47 -7.12
N ALA A 64 -6.98 14.39 -7.11
CA ALA A 64 -6.78 15.73 -6.58
C ALA A 64 -6.41 15.73 -5.08
N LEU A 65 -7.01 14.85 -4.26
CA LEU A 65 -6.59 14.65 -2.87
C LEU A 65 -5.20 14.01 -2.79
N PHE A 66 -4.93 12.99 -3.60
CA PHE A 66 -3.67 12.26 -3.58
C PHE A 66 -2.47 13.15 -3.93
N THR A 67 -2.64 14.08 -4.86
CA THR A 67 -1.58 15.00 -5.31
C THR A 67 -1.43 16.25 -4.44
N ASP A 68 -2.39 16.52 -3.54
CA ASP A 68 -2.31 17.65 -2.61
C ASP A 68 -1.45 17.29 -1.38
N THR A 69 -0.14 17.51 -1.48
CA THR A 69 0.80 17.21 -0.38
C THR A 69 0.55 18.06 0.86
N SER A 70 -0.12 19.21 0.75
CA SER A 70 -0.40 20.12 1.87
C SER A 70 -1.35 19.51 2.91
N VAL A 71 -2.15 18.51 2.51
CA VAL A 71 -3.07 17.77 3.38
C VAL A 71 -2.65 16.32 3.62
N GLY A 72 -1.52 15.89 3.05
CA GLY A 72 -1.05 14.50 3.13
C GLY A 72 -1.01 13.95 4.55
N THR A 73 -0.59 14.78 5.52
CA THR A 73 -0.53 14.40 6.94
C THR A 73 -1.89 14.19 7.60
N GLN A 74 -2.99 14.58 6.95
CA GLN A 74 -4.34 14.45 7.50
C GLN A 74 -4.97 13.10 7.16
N TRP A 75 -4.47 12.40 6.13
CA TRP A 75 -5.04 11.15 5.69
C TRP A 75 -4.05 9.99 5.57
N VAL A 76 -2.76 10.26 5.30
CA VAL A 76 -1.73 9.22 5.27
C VAL A 76 -1.28 8.92 6.69
N GLU A 77 -1.54 7.71 7.16
CA GLU A 77 -1.21 7.32 8.53
C GLU A 77 0.30 7.33 8.83
N ASN A 78 0.67 7.82 9.99
CA ASN A 78 2.05 7.94 10.48
C ASN A 78 2.95 8.88 9.68
N ILE A 79 2.40 9.83 8.95
CA ILE A 79 3.19 10.88 8.29
C ILE A 79 3.01 12.17 9.08
N ASP A 80 4.10 12.77 9.55
CA ASP A 80 4.12 14.03 10.29
C ASP A 80 4.41 15.23 9.39
N GLU A 81 5.16 15.01 8.29
CA GLU A 81 5.45 16.01 7.28
C GLU A 81 5.46 15.37 5.89
N MET A 82 4.96 16.09 4.90
CA MET A 82 4.98 15.71 3.50
C MET A 82 5.24 16.94 2.64
N GLU A 83 6.19 16.84 1.74
CA GLU A 83 6.53 17.90 0.79
C GLU A 83 6.81 17.33 -0.60
N GLU A 84 6.37 18.02 -1.65
CA GLU A 84 6.83 17.77 -3.00
C GLU A 84 8.20 18.45 -3.15
N ILE A 85 9.22 17.66 -3.46
CA ILE A 85 10.59 18.17 -3.60
C ILE A 85 11.02 18.31 -5.05
N GLU A 86 10.31 17.66 -5.98
CA GLU A 86 10.51 17.83 -7.42
C GLU A 86 9.22 17.56 -8.18
N HIS A 87 8.94 18.41 -9.17
CA HIS A 87 7.77 18.34 -10.03
C HIS A 87 8.23 18.24 -11.49
N PHE A 88 8.06 17.08 -12.12
CA PHE A 88 8.35 16.89 -13.55
C PHE A 88 7.11 17.12 -14.41
N SER A 89 5.95 16.69 -13.91
CA SER A 89 4.63 16.89 -14.54
C SER A 89 3.52 16.56 -13.54
N GLU A 90 2.27 16.84 -13.90
CA GLU A 90 1.08 16.48 -13.10
C GLU A 90 0.97 14.98 -12.77
N VAL A 91 1.68 14.14 -13.53
CA VAL A 91 1.67 12.67 -13.37
C VAL A 91 3.01 12.09 -12.93
N HIS A 92 4.03 12.92 -12.72
CA HIS A 92 5.37 12.49 -12.29
C HIS A 92 5.98 13.49 -11.32
N THR A 93 6.09 13.10 -10.07
CA THR A 93 6.61 13.94 -8.98
C THR A 93 7.54 13.16 -8.06
N VAL A 94 8.31 13.87 -7.24
CA VAL A 94 9.06 13.29 -6.12
C VAL A 94 8.61 13.96 -4.84
N THR A 95 8.20 13.14 -3.88
CA THR A 95 7.79 13.58 -2.55
C THR A 95 8.77 13.11 -1.49
N LYS A 96 8.89 13.89 -0.44
CA LYS A 96 9.61 13.53 0.78
C LYS A 96 8.64 13.53 1.94
N THR A 97 8.69 12.47 2.73
CA THR A 97 7.87 12.31 3.94
C THR A 97 8.75 12.12 5.17
N TYR A 98 8.25 12.60 6.29
CA TYR A 98 8.86 12.42 7.60
C TYR A 98 7.87 11.76 8.55
N THR A 99 8.35 10.80 9.34
CA THR A 99 7.57 10.01 10.29
C THR A 99 8.27 9.99 11.64
N LYS A 100 7.61 10.46 12.68
CA LYS A 100 8.07 10.30 14.06
C LYS A 100 7.87 8.87 14.53
N ALA A 101 8.89 8.33 15.17
CA ALA A 101 8.83 7.01 15.78
C ALA A 101 8.81 7.11 17.32
N PRO A 102 8.14 6.16 18.01
CA PRO A 102 8.18 6.13 19.47
C PRO A 102 9.60 5.78 19.95
N TRP A 103 10.05 6.49 20.99
CA TRP A 103 11.32 6.18 21.64
C TRP A 103 11.38 4.69 22.07
N PRO A 104 12.47 3.97 21.88
CA PRO A 104 13.85 4.41 21.49
C PRO A 104 14.13 4.31 19.97
N VAL A 105 13.13 4.24 19.14
CA VAL A 105 13.26 4.07 17.69
C VAL A 105 13.48 5.44 17.05
N SER A 106 14.47 5.56 16.16
CA SER A 106 14.73 6.79 15.41
C SER A 106 13.57 7.14 14.50
N ASP A 107 13.40 8.42 14.20
CA ASP A 107 12.47 8.88 13.17
C ASP A 107 12.89 8.39 11.77
N ARG A 108 11.94 8.38 10.84
CA ARG A 108 12.17 7.98 9.44
C ARG A 108 11.87 9.11 8.50
N GLU A 109 12.58 9.08 7.38
CA GLU A 109 12.20 9.83 6.19
C GLU A 109 12.19 8.90 4.97
N ALA A 110 11.25 9.12 4.05
CA ALA A 110 11.23 8.46 2.76
C ALA A 110 11.26 9.51 1.65
N ILE A 111 11.98 9.21 0.58
CA ILE A 111 11.88 9.94 -0.67
C ILE A 111 11.26 8.98 -1.67
N VAL A 112 10.19 9.42 -2.31
CA VAL A 112 9.32 8.57 -3.13
C VAL A 112 9.07 9.25 -4.46
N GLU A 113 9.38 8.56 -5.53
CA GLU A 113 9.05 8.96 -6.89
C GLU A 113 7.68 8.37 -7.25
N ASN A 114 6.78 9.23 -7.73
CA ASN A 114 5.38 8.92 -7.96
C ASN A 114 5.06 9.03 -9.45
N PHE A 115 4.33 8.04 -9.97
CA PHE A 115 3.81 8.03 -11.33
C PHE A 115 2.33 7.75 -11.32
N ILE A 116 1.56 8.47 -12.15
CA ILE A 116 0.11 8.30 -12.33
C ILE A 116 -0.15 7.96 -13.79
N GLU A 117 -0.84 6.86 -14.03
CA GLU A 117 -1.21 6.42 -15.38
C GLU A 117 -2.70 6.06 -15.40
N GLN A 118 -3.40 6.40 -16.46
CA GLN A 118 -4.79 6.00 -16.67
C GLN A 118 -4.93 5.16 -17.94
N ASP A 119 -5.54 3.98 -17.82
CA ASP A 119 -5.92 3.17 -18.98
C ASP A 119 -7.11 3.83 -19.70
N PRO A 120 -6.97 4.20 -20.99
CA PRO A 120 -8.01 4.93 -21.72
C PRO A 120 -9.28 4.09 -22.00
N ASN A 121 -9.23 2.77 -21.89
CA ASN A 121 -10.35 1.87 -22.17
C ASN A 121 -11.16 1.53 -20.92
N THR A 122 -10.46 1.25 -19.82
CA THR A 122 -11.08 0.85 -18.55
C THR A 122 -11.24 2.02 -17.59
N LEU A 123 -10.61 3.15 -17.88
CA LEU A 123 -10.47 4.33 -17.02
C LEU A 123 -9.78 4.05 -15.68
N THR A 124 -9.30 2.83 -15.46
CA THR A 124 -8.56 2.48 -14.26
C THR A 124 -7.31 3.34 -14.15
N VAL A 125 -7.13 3.97 -13.00
CA VAL A 125 -5.91 4.73 -12.71
C VAL A 125 -4.98 3.86 -11.88
N MET A 126 -3.72 3.81 -12.28
CA MET A 126 -2.64 3.19 -11.53
C MET A 126 -1.67 4.27 -11.05
N ILE A 127 -1.41 4.28 -9.73
CA ILE A 127 -0.35 5.10 -9.14
C ILE A 127 0.74 4.15 -8.68
N THR A 128 1.96 4.34 -9.16
CA THR A 128 3.13 3.60 -8.71
C THR A 128 4.07 4.52 -7.94
N GLN A 129 4.60 4.02 -6.84
CA GLN A 129 5.46 4.77 -5.94
C GLN A 129 6.72 3.96 -5.66
N HIS A 130 7.88 4.55 -5.99
CA HIS A 130 9.18 3.92 -5.85
C HIS A 130 10.05 4.68 -4.85
N GLY A 131 10.49 4.01 -3.80
CA GLY A 131 11.45 4.55 -2.84
C GLY A 131 12.77 4.90 -3.53
N ARG A 132 13.26 6.11 -3.28
CA ARG A 132 14.52 6.64 -3.84
C ARG A 132 15.50 7.04 -2.73
N PRO A 133 16.02 6.06 -1.95
CA PRO A 133 16.81 6.36 -0.73
C PRO A 133 18.07 7.20 -0.98
N ASN A 134 18.59 7.17 -2.19
CA ASN A 134 19.83 7.89 -2.58
C ASN A 134 19.55 9.15 -3.40
N TYR A 135 18.29 9.61 -3.54
CA TYR A 135 17.92 10.78 -4.33
C TYR A 135 18.51 12.09 -3.76
N LEU A 136 18.47 12.25 -2.45
CA LEU A 136 19.09 13.33 -1.73
C LEU A 136 20.08 12.79 -0.68
N PRO A 137 21.15 13.55 -0.35
CA PRO A 137 22.00 13.23 0.79
C PRO A 137 21.17 13.05 2.08
N ASN A 138 21.59 12.14 2.95
CA ASN A 138 21.04 12.03 4.30
C ASN A 138 22.03 12.72 5.27
N ASP A 139 21.84 14.01 5.50
CA ASP A 139 22.71 14.83 6.33
C ASP A 139 22.40 14.68 7.83
N ASN A 140 21.17 14.28 8.16
CA ASN A 140 20.76 14.06 9.55
C ASN A 140 20.86 12.59 9.94
N LYS A 141 21.99 12.21 10.54
CA LYS A 141 22.23 10.81 11.00
C LYS A 141 21.30 10.30 12.11
N ARG A 142 20.44 11.18 12.67
CA ARG A 142 19.42 10.78 13.67
C ARG A 142 18.13 10.29 13.01
N ILE A 143 17.94 10.61 11.74
CA ILE A 143 16.78 10.18 10.95
C ILE A 143 17.22 9.03 10.05
N VAL A 144 16.51 7.92 10.10
CA VAL A 144 16.79 6.76 9.26
C VAL A 144 16.06 6.94 7.93
N ARG A 145 16.81 6.85 6.83
CA ARG A 145 16.24 6.81 5.49
C ARG A 145 15.58 5.43 5.26
N VAL A 146 14.31 5.41 4.85
CA VAL A 146 13.62 4.17 4.42
C VAL A 146 14.43 3.52 3.31
N ALA A 147 14.83 2.27 3.51
CA ALA A 147 15.77 1.57 2.63
C ALA A 147 15.11 1.08 1.34
N HIS A 148 13.85 0.64 1.44
CA HIS A 148 13.06 0.18 0.31
C HIS A 148 11.58 0.53 0.53
N LEU A 149 10.93 1.01 -0.53
CA LEU A 149 9.49 1.24 -0.57
C LEU A 149 9.02 1.02 -2.01
N GLU A 150 8.08 0.11 -2.16
CA GLU A 150 7.31 -0.09 -3.39
C GLU A 150 5.84 -0.05 -3.03
N SER A 151 5.10 0.78 -3.72
CA SER A 151 3.66 0.92 -3.50
C SER A 151 2.93 1.01 -4.82
N ARG A 152 1.72 0.48 -4.83
CA ARG A 152 0.82 0.55 -5.98
C ARG A 152 -0.61 0.80 -5.50
N TRP A 153 -1.25 1.78 -6.13
CA TRP A 153 -2.67 2.05 -6.00
C TRP A 153 -3.34 1.75 -7.32
N ILE A 154 -4.42 1.00 -7.27
CA ILE A 154 -5.27 0.70 -8.43
C ILE A 154 -6.65 1.26 -8.11
N LEU A 155 -7.09 2.23 -8.90
CA LEU A 155 -8.36 2.94 -8.75
C LEU A 155 -9.27 2.52 -9.90
N THR A 156 -10.24 1.67 -9.64
CA THR A 156 -11.18 1.17 -10.66
C THR A 156 -12.53 1.85 -10.46
N PRO A 157 -13.00 2.67 -11.40
CA PRO A 157 -14.31 3.28 -11.27
C PRO A 157 -15.41 2.22 -11.38
N LEU A 158 -16.30 2.16 -10.39
CA LEU A 158 -17.47 1.27 -10.38
C LEU A 158 -18.68 1.96 -10.99
N ASP A 159 -18.81 3.26 -10.75
CA ASP A 159 -19.80 4.15 -11.33
C ASP A 159 -19.27 5.60 -11.34
N ASN A 160 -20.14 6.60 -11.59
CA ASN A 160 -19.76 8.02 -11.67
C ASN A 160 -19.32 8.63 -10.33
N ASN A 161 -19.56 7.97 -9.21
CA ASN A 161 -19.28 8.48 -7.86
C ASN A 161 -18.75 7.42 -6.89
N THR A 162 -18.39 6.22 -7.38
CA THR A 162 -17.84 5.16 -6.55
C THR A 162 -16.62 4.56 -7.24
N THR A 163 -15.53 4.48 -6.51
CA THR A 163 -14.26 3.90 -7.01
C THR A 163 -13.79 2.80 -6.07
N HIS A 164 -13.52 1.62 -6.63
CA HIS A 164 -12.81 0.57 -5.91
C HIS A 164 -11.33 0.91 -5.84
N ILE A 165 -10.75 0.89 -4.64
CA ILE A 165 -9.34 1.15 -4.41
C ILE A 165 -8.67 -0.12 -3.90
N SER A 166 -7.58 -0.52 -4.55
CA SER A 166 -6.64 -1.52 -4.06
C SER A 166 -5.28 -0.86 -3.85
N TYR A 167 -4.85 -0.75 -2.60
CA TYR A 167 -3.59 -0.15 -2.17
C TYR A 167 -2.64 -1.24 -1.70
N GLN A 168 -1.55 -1.46 -2.41
CA GLN A 168 -0.48 -2.41 -2.05
C GLN A 168 0.78 -1.68 -1.62
N VAL A 169 1.49 -2.23 -0.63
CA VAL A 169 2.76 -1.67 -0.15
C VAL A 169 3.68 -2.75 0.39
N LEU A 170 4.93 -2.68 -0.05
CA LEU A 170 6.07 -3.40 0.50
C LEU A 170 7.10 -2.37 0.94
N SER A 171 7.52 -2.39 2.20
CA SER A 171 8.49 -1.43 2.70
C SER A 171 9.47 -2.09 3.67
N ASP A 172 10.76 -1.75 3.48
CA ASP A 172 11.81 -1.93 4.48
C ASP A 172 12.08 -0.55 5.11
N PRO A 173 11.64 -0.34 6.34
CA PRO A 173 11.82 0.96 7.02
C PRO A 173 13.27 1.28 7.38
N GLY A 174 14.19 0.33 7.18
CA GLY A 174 15.59 0.47 7.53
C GLY A 174 15.87 0.51 9.04
N GLY A 175 17.15 0.35 9.40
CA GLY A 175 17.62 0.39 10.78
C GLY A 175 17.07 -0.74 11.65
N SER A 176 17.29 -0.63 12.96
CA SER A 176 16.79 -1.62 13.92
C SER A 176 15.40 -1.21 14.43
N ILE A 177 14.38 -2.02 14.14
CA ILE A 177 13.02 -1.84 14.63
C ILE A 177 12.60 -3.08 15.41
N PRO A 178 12.08 -2.92 16.64
CA PRO A 178 11.51 -4.05 17.39
C PRO A 178 10.34 -4.70 16.63
N SER A 179 10.28 -6.03 16.61
CA SER A 179 9.25 -6.79 15.88
C SER A 179 7.82 -6.41 16.29
N TRP A 180 7.60 -6.01 17.56
CA TRP A 180 6.28 -5.59 18.02
C TRP A 180 5.81 -4.30 17.32
N LEU A 181 6.73 -3.37 17.04
CA LEU A 181 6.41 -2.12 16.34
C LEU A 181 6.13 -2.38 14.87
N ILE A 182 6.94 -3.22 14.21
CA ILE A 182 6.69 -3.65 12.82
C ILE A 182 5.29 -4.25 12.71
N ASN A 183 4.95 -5.19 13.59
CA ASN A 183 3.65 -5.86 13.56
C ASN A 183 2.47 -4.91 13.84
N MET A 184 2.66 -3.91 14.72
CA MET A 184 1.62 -2.92 15.04
C MET A 184 1.35 -1.99 13.86
N VAL A 185 2.39 -1.48 13.22
CA VAL A 185 2.29 -0.51 12.11
C VAL A 185 1.79 -1.19 10.83
N ALA A 186 2.28 -2.39 10.56
CA ALA A 186 2.09 -3.08 9.30
C ALA A 186 0.62 -3.36 8.91
N VAL A 187 -0.26 -3.62 9.87
CA VAL A 187 -1.71 -3.83 9.63
C VAL A 187 -2.50 -2.53 9.79
N SER A 188 -2.06 -1.67 10.72
CA SER A 188 -2.81 -0.44 11.02
C SER A 188 -2.64 0.65 9.97
N GLN A 189 -1.45 0.78 9.39
CA GLN A 189 -1.14 1.84 8.44
C GLN A 189 -1.98 1.76 7.16
N PRO A 190 -2.04 0.65 6.39
CA PRO A 190 -2.85 0.60 5.18
C PRO A 190 -4.34 0.83 5.47
N TYR A 191 -4.84 0.25 6.57
CA TYR A 191 -6.22 0.45 7.01
C TYR A 191 -6.54 1.92 7.28
N LYS A 192 -5.72 2.58 8.11
CA LYS A 192 -5.97 3.95 8.52
C LYS A 192 -5.74 4.95 7.40
N THR A 193 -4.81 4.66 6.49
CA THR A 193 -4.60 5.46 5.28
C THR A 193 -5.84 5.44 4.38
N LEU A 194 -6.44 4.28 4.09
CA LEU A 194 -7.69 4.23 3.33
C LEU A 194 -8.87 4.84 4.09
N LEU A 195 -8.92 4.67 5.41
CA LEU A 195 -9.96 5.31 6.22
C LEU A 195 -9.83 6.84 6.18
N GLY A 196 -8.63 7.37 6.37
CA GLY A 196 -8.37 8.81 6.30
C GLY A 196 -8.67 9.39 4.92
N LEU A 197 -8.29 8.67 3.85
CA LEU A 197 -8.64 9.05 2.48
C LEU A 197 -10.17 9.13 2.28
N SER A 198 -10.91 8.12 2.76
CA SER A 198 -12.37 8.11 2.70
C SER A 198 -12.98 9.29 3.48
N GLU A 199 -12.53 9.53 4.71
CA GLU A 199 -13.02 10.61 5.57
C GLU A 199 -12.74 12.01 4.96
N MET A 200 -11.60 12.20 4.30
CA MET A 200 -11.27 13.45 3.60
C MET A 200 -12.17 13.67 2.37
N LEU A 201 -12.45 12.62 1.60
CA LEU A 201 -13.33 12.70 0.43
C LEU A 201 -14.79 12.92 0.82
N ASP A 202 -15.25 12.36 1.94
CA ASP A 202 -16.60 12.60 2.48
C ASP A 202 -16.84 14.09 2.84
N SER A 203 -15.79 14.86 3.08
CA SER A 203 -15.87 16.30 3.38
C SER A 203 -16.26 17.17 2.17
N HIS A 204 -16.38 16.59 0.97
CA HIS A 204 -16.67 17.27 -0.30
C HIS A 204 -15.66 18.32 -0.76
N ALA A 205 -14.53 18.50 -0.06
CA ALA A 205 -13.51 19.50 -0.43
C ALA A 205 -12.90 19.28 -1.83
N TYR A 206 -12.99 18.06 -2.34
CA TYR A 206 -12.43 17.64 -3.64
C TYR A 206 -13.49 17.26 -4.68
N SER A 207 -14.79 17.32 -4.35
CA SER A 207 -15.88 16.79 -5.21
C SER A 207 -16.03 17.49 -6.56
N GLU A 208 -15.59 18.75 -6.67
CA GLU A 208 -15.70 19.56 -7.90
C GLU A 208 -14.34 19.78 -8.60
N ARG A 209 -13.30 19.06 -8.18
CA ARG A 209 -11.98 19.19 -8.81
C ARG A 209 -11.97 18.53 -10.18
N ALA A 210 -11.72 19.33 -11.22
CA ALA A 210 -11.44 18.84 -12.56
C ALA A 210 -9.94 18.73 -12.76
N LEU A 211 -9.49 17.64 -13.39
CA LEU A 211 -8.10 17.40 -13.77
C LEU A 211 -8.07 17.05 -15.25
N ASP A 212 -7.39 17.84 -16.07
CA ASP A 212 -7.40 17.65 -17.54
C ASP A 212 -6.74 16.33 -17.98
N TYR A 213 -5.91 15.74 -17.11
CA TYR A 213 -5.17 14.50 -17.36
C TYR A 213 -5.85 13.24 -16.81
N ILE A 214 -7.01 13.37 -16.12
CA ILE A 214 -7.80 12.24 -15.61
C ILE A 214 -9.24 12.34 -16.11
N LYS A 215 -9.75 11.26 -16.67
CA LYS A 215 -11.14 11.10 -17.10
C LYS A 215 -11.94 10.36 -16.04
N ASN A 216 -13.11 10.88 -15.71
CA ASN A 216 -14.07 10.17 -14.88
C ASN A 216 -14.90 9.17 -15.71
N TYR A 217 -15.50 8.21 -15.02
CA TYR A 217 -16.52 7.34 -15.60
C TYR A 217 -17.79 8.17 -15.90
N GLU A 218 -18.28 8.04 -17.11
CA GLU A 218 -19.55 8.60 -17.55
C GLU A 218 -20.46 7.42 -17.96
N PRO A 219 -21.68 7.33 -17.40
CA PRO A 219 -22.62 6.30 -17.84
C PRO A 219 -22.94 6.49 -19.32
N ALA A 220 -23.07 5.39 -20.05
CA ALA A 220 -23.56 5.44 -21.43
C ALA A 220 -25.00 5.98 -21.43
N GLU A 221 -25.27 6.96 -22.31
CA GLU A 221 -26.61 7.54 -22.52
C GLU A 221 -27.62 6.48 -23.03
#